data_e0e435b4aae45b4f7df717150b92c177
#
_entry.id   e0e435b4aae45b4f7df717150b92c177
#
_cell.length_a   1.000
_cell.length_b   1.000
_cell.length_c   1.000
_cell.angle_alpha   90.00
_cell.angle_beta   90.00
_cell.angle_gamma   90.00
#
_symmetry.space_group_name_H-M   'P 1'
#
loop_
_entity.id
_entity.type
_entity.pdbx_description
1 polymer ?
#
loop_
_entity_poly.entity_id
_entity_poly.type
_entity_poly.pdbx_seq_one_letter_code
_entity_poly.pdbx_strand_id
1 'polypeptide(L)'
;SEVFDHFINELTEMVPDAVIMMISGNHDSAPRVNCFRSILSRQHLYMIGKPPETKEEYIEKVTLTDKYGKVNFYLLPFVKPSMVKQIVGTDENDNNLSYDATLHKLLERENVNEAERNVLVSHQFYLPAGKAAEDVERMDSEIRTVGNIDEVSADVLERFDYAALGHIHKPMTVGKECYRYCGTPLACSVSEAGQKKGIVMVELEEKGRLSTRVIPLKPLRQVRIVEGELEEVLKQPSDNFVTVILTDKVDVNVFDMQDRLRHAFPNLLEIRRETLYKANYEMEKFRHEAELDAFSLCCEFIGEMNEEEREILKEVINKVEEESEL
;
A
#
# COMPACT_ATOMS: atom_id res chain seq x y z
N SER A 1 1.48 17.47 6.55
CA SER A 1 1.70 17.40 8.02
C SER A 1 0.57 18.06 8.78
N GLU A 2 0.07 19.24 8.41
CA GLU A 2 -1.01 19.96 9.12
C GLU A 2 -2.32 19.18 9.19
N VAL A 3 -2.75 18.55 8.09
CA VAL A 3 -3.97 17.71 8.06
C VAL A 3 -3.83 16.50 9.00
N PHE A 4 -2.66 15.89 9.04
CA PHE A 4 -2.41 14.75 9.92
C PHE A 4 -2.38 15.19 11.40
N ASP A 5 -1.74 16.31 11.70
CA ASP A 5 -1.69 16.88 13.04
C ASP A 5 -3.11 17.23 13.53
N HIS A 6 -3.89 17.90 12.70
CA HIS A 6 -5.30 18.21 13.00
C HIS A 6 -6.12 16.93 13.23
N PHE A 7 -5.95 15.91 12.39
CA PHE A 7 -6.64 14.64 12.54
C PHE A 7 -6.32 13.95 13.88
N ILE A 8 -5.04 13.92 14.29
CA ILE A 8 -4.64 13.32 15.56
C ILE A 8 -5.22 14.09 16.75
N ASN A 9 -5.17 15.43 16.70
CA ASN A 9 -5.76 16.27 17.75
C ASN A 9 -7.26 16.02 17.90
N GLU A 10 -8.01 16.09 16.82
CA GLU A 10 -9.46 15.80 16.83
C GLU A 10 -9.76 14.39 17.35
N LEU A 11 -8.98 13.39 16.89
CA LEU A 11 -9.16 12.00 17.29
C LEU A 11 -8.94 11.82 18.79
N THR A 12 -7.88 12.39 19.35
CA THR A 12 -7.57 12.29 20.79
C THR A 12 -8.58 13.03 21.66
N GLU A 13 -9.12 14.15 21.20
CA GLU A 13 -10.19 14.88 21.88
C GLU A 13 -11.52 14.13 21.85
N MET A 14 -11.86 13.51 20.72
CA MET A 14 -13.12 12.76 20.57
C MET A 14 -13.16 11.45 21.34
N VAL A 15 -12.03 10.78 21.50
CA VAL A 15 -11.92 9.47 22.17
C VAL A 15 -10.76 9.44 23.17
N PRO A 16 -10.84 10.24 24.24
CA PRO A 16 -9.72 10.45 25.18
C PRO A 16 -9.26 9.18 25.91
N ASP A 17 -10.15 8.20 26.06
CA ASP A 17 -9.84 6.91 26.73
C ASP A 17 -9.33 5.83 25.75
N ALA A 18 -9.29 6.12 24.44
CA ALA A 18 -8.84 5.14 23.46
C ALA A 18 -7.31 5.05 23.41
N VAL A 19 -6.82 3.84 23.19
CA VAL A 19 -5.42 3.61 22.84
C VAL A 19 -5.29 3.66 21.33
N ILE A 20 -4.52 4.64 20.83
CA ILE A 20 -4.31 4.86 19.41
C ILE A 20 -2.98 4.24 19.01
N MET A 21 -2.99 3.39 17.99
CA MET A 21 -1.81 2.70 17.50
C MET A 21 -1.64 2.95 16.02
N MET A 22 -0.46 3.43 15.60
CA MET A 22 -0.13 3.74 14.22
C MET A 22 1.23 3.19 13.86
N ILE A 23 1.36 2.73 12.63
CA ILE A 23 2.63 2.30 12.04
C ILE A 23 2.90 3.06 10.74
N SER A 24 4.15 3.18 10.34
CA SER A 24 4.49 3.72 9.02
C SER A 24 4.28 2.68 7.92
N GLY A 25 3.83 3.16 6.77
CA GLY A 25 3.83 2.43 5.52
C GLY A 25 5.09 2.70 4.68
N ASN A 26 5.14 2.13 3.48
CA ASN A 26 6.26 2.28 2.55
C ASN A 26 6.38 3.69 1.93
N HIS A 27 5.32 4.48 1.95
CA HIS A 27 5.32 5.88 1.50
C HIS A 27 5.66 6.88 2.61
N ASP A 28 5.75 6.45 3.87
CA ASP A 28 5.97 7.33 5.00
C ASP A 28 7.46 7.56 5.29
N SER A 29 7.75 8.72 5.86
CA SER A 29 9.07 8.94 6.48
C SER A 29 9.10 8.26 7.85
N ALA A 30 9.66 7.05 7.92
CA ALA A 30 9.80 6.28 9.15
C ALA A 30 10.41 7.07 10.33
N PRO A 31 11.48 7.89 10.15
CA PRO A 31 12.02 8.73 11.22
C PRO A 31 11.03 9.79 11.72
N ARG A 32 10.19 10.36 10.83
CA ARG A 32 9.17 11.35 11.24
C ARG A 32 8.06 10.73 12.04
N VAL A 33 7.56 9.56 11.60
CA VAL A 33 6.54 8.80 12.36
C VAL A 33 7.07 8.36 13.71
N ASN A 34 8.35 7.99 13.79
CA ASN A 34 8.99 7.55 15.04
C ASN A 34 9.36 8.70 16.00
N CYS A 35 9.18 9.96 15.56
CA CYS A 35 9.53 11.13 16.36
C CYS A 35 8.64 11.22 17.61
N PHE A 36 9.25 11.52 18.76
CA PHE A 36 8.56 11.63 20.07
C PHE A 36 7.83 10.37 20.53
N ARG A 37 8.06 9.20 19.95
CA ARG A 37 7.43 7.92 20.28
C ARG A 37 7.33 7.69 21.81
N SER A 38 8.44 7.87 22.54
CA SER A 38 8.49 7.65 24.00
C SER A 38 7.68 8.66 24.83
N ILE A 39 7.37 9.82 24.28
CA ILE A 39 6.52 10.82 24.93
C ILE A 39 5.05 10.51 24.61
N LEU A 40 4.74 10.25 23.36
CA LEU A 40 3.39 9.98 22.88
C LEU A 40 2.81 8.70 23.48
N SER A 41 3.60 7.66 23.66
CA SER A 41 3.17 6.40 24.27
C SER A 41 2.66 6.57 25.71
N ARG A 42 3.16 7.58 26.45
CA ARG A 42 2.65 7.92 27.79
C ARG A 42 1.23 8.49 27.79
N GLN A 43 0.79 8.96 26.63
CA GLN A 43 -0.54 9.49 26.39
C GLN A 43 -1.43 8.51 25.59
N HIS A 44 -1.10 7.22 25.63
CA HIS A 44 -1.80 6.17 24.89
C HIS A 44 -1.79 6.33 23.35
N LEU A 45 -0.86 7.13 22.82
CA LEU A 45 -0.65 7.29 21.39
C LEU A 45 0.68 6.61 20.98
N TYR A 46 0.59 5.47 20.33
CA TYR A 46 1.74 4.68 19.87
C TYR A 46 1.95 4.95 18.37
N MET A 47 3.07 5.59 18.04
CA MET A 47 3.47 5.87 16.65
C MET A 47 4.79 5.17 16.36
N ILE A 48 4.74 4.07 15.61
CA ILE A 48 5.89 3.21 15.35
C ILE A 48 6.30 3.37 13.88
N GLY A 49 7.42 4.08 13.67
CA GLY A 49 7.94 4.36 12.32
C GLY A 49 9.00 3.37 11.85
N LYS A 50 9.72 2.72 12.77
CA LYS A 50 10.84 1.85 12.44
C LYS A 50 10.63 0.44 12.97
N PRO A 51 11.01 -0.59 12.17
CA PRO A 51 11.13 -1.95 12.69
C PRO A 51 12.27 -2.03 13.71
N PRO A 52 12.47 -3.17 14.41
CA PRO A 52 13.65 -3.41 15.22
C PRO A 52 14.94 -3.17 14.41
N GLU A 53 15.91 -2.48 15.01
CA GLU A 53 17.19 -2.14 14.37
C GLU A 53 18.35 -3.00 14.90
N THR A 54 18.20 -3.60 16.10
CA THR A 54 19.21 -4.45 16.74
C THR A 54 18.64 -5.82 17.14
N LYS A 55 19.53 -6.78 17.44
CA LYS A 55 19.15 -8.14 17.88
C LYS A 55 18.43 -8.17 19.23
N GLU A 56 18.66 -7.16 20.06
CA GLU A 56 18.06 -7.02 21.38
C GLU A 56 16.65 -6.42 21.31
N GLU A 57 16.32 -5.74 20.21
CA GLU A 57 15.01 -5.14 20.01
C GLU A 57 14.04 -6.16 19.40
N TYR A 58 12.78 -5.99 19.80
CA TYR A 58 11.63 -6.75 19.32
C TYR A 58 10.61 -5.82 18.68
N ILE A 59 9.64 -6.41 17.99
CA ILE A 59 8.49 -5.65 17.47
C ILE A 59 7.78 -4.98 18.66
N GLU A 60 7.41 -3.70 18.49
CA GLU A 60 6.69 -3.00 19.56
C GLU A 60 5.42 -3.74 19.93
N LYS A 61 5.31 -4.13 21.21
CA LYS A 61 4.16 -4.85 21.73
C LYS A 61 3.43 -4.01 22.78
N VAL A 62 2.17 -3.70 22.50
CA VAL A 62 1.26 -3.03 23.44
C VAL A 62 0.28 -4.06 23.99
N THR A 63 0.26 -4.25 25.31
CA THR A 63 -0.65 -5.19 25.95
C THR A 63 -1.76 -4.43 26.67
N LEU A 64 -2.99 -4.69 26.30
CA LEU A 64 -4.18 -4.21 27.00
C LEU A 64 -4.86 -5.36 27.72
N THR A 65 -5.72 -5.04 28.67
CA THR A 65 -6.46 -6.06 29.44
C THR A 65 -7.93 -5.65 29.52
N ASP A 66 -8.81 -6.60 29.24
CA ASP A 66 -10.25 -6.44 29.39
C ASP A 66 -10.84 -7.61 30.20
N LYS A 67 -12.17 -7.73 30.23
CA LYS A 67 -12.90 -8.80 30.91
C LYS A 67 -12.56 -10.22 30.44
N TYR A 68 -11.98 -10.38 29.28
CA TYR A 68 -11.58 -11.66 28.69
C TYR A 68 -10.07 -11.94 28.85
N GLY A 69 -9.33 -11.05 29.52
CA GLY A 69 -7.89 -11.19 29.77
C GLY A 69 -7.05 -10.29 28.86
N LYS A 70 -5.81 -10.69 28.60
CA LYS A 70 -4.87 -9.88 27.84
C LYS A 70 -5.13 -9.93 26.34
N VAL A 71 -4.88 -8.79 25.70
CA VAL A 71 -4.77 -8.65 24.24
C VAL A 71 -3.43 -8.01 23.94
N ASN A 72 -2.62 -8.67 23.15
CA ASN A 72 -1.30 -8.19 22.72
C ASN A 72 -1.38 -7.65 21.30
N PHE A 73 -1.02 -6.40 21.09
CA PHE A 73 -0.92 -5.77 19.78
C PHE A 73 0.55 -5.68 19.39
N TYR A 74 0.92 -6.31 18.28
CA TYR A 74 2.25 -6.26 17.71
C TYR A 74 2.24 -5.25 16.57
N LEU A 75 3.03 -4.19 16.69
CA LEU A 75 3.03 -3.05 15.77
C LEU A 75 4.26 -3.15 14.86
N LEU A 76 4.08 -3.72 13.67
CA LEU A 76 5.12 -3.93 12.68
C LEU A 76 4.96 -2.94 11.51
N PRO A 77 5.75 -1.85 11.46
CA PRO A 77 5.77 -0.94 10.32
C PRO A 77 6.29 -1.64 9.06
N PHE A 78 6.29 -0.93 7.93
CA PHE A 78 6.86 -1.44 6.69
C PHE A 78 8.33 -1.85 6.89
N VAL A 79 8.68 -3.03 6.40
CA VAL A 79 10.02 -3.63 6.51
C VAL A 79 10.55 -3.99 5.13
N LYS A 80 11.72 -3.48 4.79
CA LYS A 80 12.57 -4.03 3.71
C LYS A 80 13.57 -5.02 4.32
N PRO A 81 13.94 -6.11 3.65
CA PRO A 81 14.94 -7.06 4.15
C PRO A 81 16.25 -6.42 4.59
N SER A 82 16.71 -5.40 3.87
CA SER A 82 17.93 -4.63 4.20
C SER A 82 17.87 -3.93 5.55
N MET A 83 16.68 -3.49 6.01
CA MET A 83 16.50 -2.78 7.28
C MET A 83 16.74 -3.67 8.50
N VAL A 84 16.50 -4.96 8.38
CA VAL A 84 16.59 -5.95 9.47
C VAL A 84 17.65 -7.02 9.23
N LYS A 85 18.52 -6.85 8.22
CA LYS A 85 19.60 -7.77 7.85
C LYS A 85 20.44 -8.22 9.06
N GLN A 86 20.77 -7.31 9.96
CA GLN A 86 21.56 -7.63 11.15
C GLN A 86 20.83 -8.52 12.16
N ILE A 87 19.51 -8.57 12.08
CA ILE A 87 18.63 -9.33 12.98
C ILE A 87 18.36 -10.71 12.42
N VAL A 88 17.89 -10.78 11.16
CA VAL A 88 17.43 -12.02 10.52
C VAL A 88 18.53 -12.75 9.75
N GLY A 89 19.67 -12.10 9.51
CA GLY A 89 20.82 -12.64 8.75
C GLY A 89 20.66 -12.45 7.24
N THR A 90 21.53 -13.14 6.51
CA THR A 90 21.65 -13.13 5.06
C THR A 90 21.53 -14.55 4.48
N ASP A 91 21.52 -14.66 3.18
CA ASP A 91 21.69 -15.92 2.47
C ASP A 91 23.18 -16.38 2.46
N GLU A 92 23.47 -17.47 1.80
CA GLU A 92 24.80 -18.06 1.70
C GLU A 92 25.82 -17.17 0.96
N ASN A 93 25.34 -16.22 0.15
CA ASN A 93 26.15 -15.29 -0.63
C ASN A 93 26.21 -13.89 0.00
N ASP A 94 25.78 -13.73 1.25
CA ASP A 94 25.68 -12.47 2.00
C ASP A 94 24.67 -11.46 1.41
N ASN A 95 23.74 -11.92 0.58
CA ASN A 95 22.62 -11.09 0.10
C ASN A 95 21.49 -11.02 1.14
N ASN A 96 20.64 -10.01 1.00
CA ASN A 96 19.41 -9.94 1.78
C ASN A 96 18.53 -11.17 1.53
N LEU A 97 17.86 -11.63 2.58
CA LEU A 97 16.82 -12.67 2.44
C LEU A 97 15.64 -12.11 1.61
N SER A 98 14.81 -13.00 1.05
CA SER A 98 13.53 -12.59 0.47
C SER A 98 12.64 -11.90 1.52
N TYR A 99 11.66 -11.12 1.08
CA TYR A 99 10.66 -10.52 1.99
C TYR A 99 9.97 -11.60 2.83
N ASP A 100 9.55 -12.68 2.20
CA ASP A 100 8.91 -13.82 2.86
C ASP A 100 9.78 -14.41 3.98
N ALA A 101 11.00 -14.82 3.67
CA ALA A 101 11.93 -15.39 4.65
C ALA A 101 12.27 -14.38 5.76
N THR A 102 12.37 -13.09 5.42
CA THR A 102 12.64 -12.00 6.37
C THR A 102 11.51 -11.87 7.38
N LEU A 103 10.25 -11.81 6.91
CA LEU A 103 9.09 -11.64 7.77
C LEU A 103 8.85 -12.87 8.65
N HIS A 104 9.02 -14.08 8.12
CA HIS A 104 8.96 -15.33 8.91
C HIS A 104 9.97 -15.29 10.06
N LYS A 105 11.25 -15.06 9.77
CA LYS A 105 12.28 -14.99 10.82
C LYS A 105 12.05 -13.86 11.81
N LEU A 106 11.57 -12.71 11.37
CA LEU A 106 11.30 -11.57 12.25
C LEU A 106 10.15 -11.86 13.20
N LEU A 107 9.05 -12.44 12.73
CA LEU A 107 7.88 -12.75 13.54
C LEU A 107 8.09 -14.01 14.42
N GLU A 108 8.89 -14.99 13.98
CA GLU A 108 9.25 -16.13 14.81
C GLU A 108 9.97 -15.75 16.11
N ARG A 109 10.77 -14.68 16.09
CA ARG A 109 11.48 -14.20 17.28
C ARG A 109 10.57 -13.72 18.39
N GLU A 110 9.36 -13.27 18.06
CA GLU A 110 8.46 -12.59 19.01
C GLU A 110 7.91 -13.50 20.11
N ASN A 111 8.09 -14.82 20.01
CA ASN A 111 7.60 -15.80 20.98
C ASN A 111 6.14 -15.52 21.38
N VAL A 112 5.28 -15.37 20.36
CA VAL A 112 3.85 -15.06 20.55
C VAL A 112 3.20 -16.12 21.44
N ASN A 113 2.61 -15.68 22.55
CA ASN A 113 1.86 -16.57 23.43
C ASN A 113 0.48 -16.85 22.83
N GLU A 114 0.34 -17.97 22.14
CA GLU A 114 -0.90 -18.35 21.47
C GLU A 114 -2.08 -18.64 22.41
N ALA A 115 -1.83 -18.77 23.73
CA ALA A 115 -2.91 -18.88 24.72
C ALA A 115 -3.58 -17.52 25.03
N GLU A 116 -2.92 -16.41 24.72
CA GLU A 116 -3.47 -15.05 24.84
C GLU A 116 -4.04 -14.60 23.49
N ARG A 117 -4.82 -13.53 23.50
CA ARG A 117 -5.32 -12.91 22.27
C ARG A 117 -4.22 -12.04 21.65
N ASN A 118 -3.94 -12.23 20.37
CA ASN A 118 -2.85 -11.56 19.67
C ASN A 118 -3.35 -10.89 18.40
N VAL A 119 -3.02 -9.64 18.21
CA VAL A 119 -3.35 -8.82 17.05
C VAL A 119 -2.05 -8.35 16.41
N LEU A 120 -1.89 -8.58 15.11
CA LEU A 120 -0.81 -7.99 14.31
C LEU A 120 -1.33 -6.74 13.60
N VAL A 121 -0.61 -5.63 13.71
CA VAL A 121 -0.78 -4.45 12.87
C VAL A 121 0.44 -4.37 11.98
N SER A 122 0.27 -4.53 10.66
CA SER A 122 1.39 -4.64 9.74
C SER A 122 1.13 -3.98 8.40
N HIS A 123 2.22 -3.53 7.74
CA HIS A 123 2.16 -2.89 6.43
C HIS A 123 3.09 -3.63 5.46
N GLN A 124 2.63 -4.75 4.92
CA GLN A 124 3.35 -5.60 3.97
C GLN A 124 2.38 -6.19 2.93
N PHE A 125 2.92 -6.74 1.84
CA PHE A 125 2.13 -7.41 0.82
C PHE A 125 1.96 -8.90 1.14
N TYR A 126 0.91 -9.24 1.89
CA TYR A 126 0.58 -10.62 2.23
C TYR A 126 -0.31 -11.27 1.18
N LEU A 127 0.04 -12.49 0.80
CA LEU A 127 -0.71 -13.32 -0.15
C LEU A 127 -1.24 -14.59 0.50
N PRO A 128 -2.48 -15.01 0.17
CA PRO A 128 -2.96 -16.34 0.56
C PRO A 128 -2.05 -17.43 -0.02
N ALA A 129 -1.88 -18.53 0.72
CA ALA A 129 -1.11 -19.66 0.24
C ALA A 129 -1.60 -20.15 -1.14
N GLY A 130 -0.67 -20.30 -2.07
CA GLY A 130 -0.94 -20.79 -3.43
C GLY A 130 -1.51 -19.74 -4.41
N LYS A 131 -1.57 -18.45 -4.01
CA LYS A 131 -1.84 -17.33 -4.93
C LYS A 131 -0.55 -16.62 -5.28
N ALA A 132 -0.46 -16.14 -6.53
CA ALA A 132 0.61 -15.27 -6.99
C ALA A 132 0.18 -13.80 -6.90
N ALA A 133 1.14 -12.87 -6.94
CA ALA A 133 0.85 -11.43 -6.90
C ALA A 133 -0.03 -10.97 -8.06
N GLU A 134 0.10 -11.61 -9.22
CA GLU A 134 -0.69 -11.33 -10.42
C GLU A 134 -2.19 -11.61 -10.21
N ASP A 135 -2.54 -12.49 -9.25
CA ASP A 135 -3.93 -12.80 -8.90
C ASP A 135 -4.59 -11.70 -8.05
N VAL A 136 -3.82 -10.73 -7.56
CA VAL A 136 -4.30 -9.64 -6.72
C VAL A 136 -4.33 -8.34 -7.52
N GLU A 137 -5.53 -7.76 -7.63
CA GLU A 137 -5.69 -6.46 -8.26
C GLU A 137 -5.05 -5.36 -7.41
N ARG A 138 -3.97 -4.78 -7.90
CA ARG A 138 -3.25 -3.66 -7.27
C ARG A 138 -3.63 -2.34 -7.96
N MET A 139 -3.73 -1.29 -7.17
CA MET A 139 -4.11 0.04 -7.65
C MET A 139 -2.88 0.81 -8.16
N ASP A 140 -3.10 1.78 -9.06
CA ASP A 140 -2.02 2.59 -9.65
C ASP A 140 -1.24 3.42 -8.61
N SER A 141 -1.86 3.67 -7.46
CA SER A 141 -1.24 4.38 -6.34
C SER A 141 -0.36 3.48 -5.45
N GLU A 142 -0.36 2.16 -5.66
CA GLU A 142 0.46 1.23 -4.91
C GLU A 142 1.83 1.05 -5.59
N ILE A 143 2.91 1.14 -4.80
CA ILE A 143 4.24 0.84 -5.32
C ILE A 143 4.31 -0.66 -5.66
N ARG A 144 4.70 -0.97 -6.87
CA ARG A 144 4.97 -2.34 -7.32
C ARG A 144 6.48 -2.52 -7.37
N THR A 145 6.97 -3.51 -6.64
CA THR A 145 8.37 -3.91 -6.75
C THR A 145 8.55 -4.76 -8.00
N VAL A 146 9.59 -4.48 -8.78
CA VAL A 146 9.88 -5.24 -10.00
C VAL A 146 10.04 -6.73 -9.66
N GLY A 147 9.34 -7.59 -10.39
CA GLY A 147 9.34 -9.04 -10.16
C GLY A 147 8.52 -9.49 -8.94
N ASN A 148 7.67 -8.62 -8.35
CA ASN A 148 6.82 -8.94 -7.20
C ASN A 148 7.57 -9.55 -6.01
N ILE A 149 8.82 -9.17 -5.81
CA ILE A 149 9.71 -9.73 -4.77
C ILE A 149 9.30 -9.36 -3.34
N ASP A 150 8.32 -8.47 -3.16
CA ASP A 150 7.79 -7.99 -1.86
C ASP A 150 6.67 -8.85 -1.29
N GLU A 151 6.37 -9.99 -1.92
CA GLU A 151 5.38 -10.95 -1.46
C GLU A 151 5.76 -11.63 -0.16
N VAL A 152 4.77 -11.79 0.73
CA VAL A 152 4.89 -12.54 1.99
C VAL A 152 3.74 -13.53 2.09
N SER A 153 4.03 -14.80 2.37
CA SER A 153 3.00 -15.80 2.58
C SER A 153 2.18 -15.52 3.83
N ALA A 154 0.86 -15.66 3.73
CA ALA A 154 -0.06 -15.38 4.83
C ALA A 154 -0.01 -16.41 5.96
N ASP A 155 0.71 -17.53 5.82
CA ASP A 155 0.89 -18.52 6.89
C ASP A 155 1.62 -17.94 8.11
N VAL A 156 2.48 -16.93 7.91
CA VAL A 156 3.12 -16.19 9.01
C VAL A 156 2.10 -15.51 9.94
N LEU A 157 0.87 -15.27 9.48
CA LEU A 157 -0.21 -14.66 10.26
C LEU A 157 -0.94 -15.65 11.19
N GLU A 158 -0.71 -16.95 11.08
CA GLU A 158 -1.50 -17.98 11.78
C GLU A 158 -1.41 -17.93 13.29
N ARG A 159 -0.37 -17.30 13.83
CA ARG A 159 -0.19 -17.07 15.28
C ARG A 159 -1.06 -15.96 15.86
N PHE A 160 -1.75 -15.21 15.01
CA PHE A 160 -2.55 -14.04 15.40
C PHE A 160 -4.04 -14.33 15.25
N ASP A 161 -4.82 -13.86 16.21
CA ASP A 161 -6.29 -13.94 16.17
C ASP A 161 -6.86 -12.96 15.12
N TYR A 162 -6.19 -11.83 14.94
CA TYR A 162 -6.53 -10.83 13.94
C TYR A 162 -5.27 -10.19 13.35
N ALA A 163 -5.28 -9.92 12.05
CA ALA A 163 -4.26 -9.11 11.41
C ALA A 163 -4.90 -7.91 10.71
N ALA A 164 -4.57 -6.71 11.21
CA ALA A 164 -4.92 -5.42 10.63
C ALA A 164 -3.82 -5.03 9.64
N LEU A 165 -4.11 -5.15 8.34
CA LEU A 165 -3.12 -5.01 7.28
C LEU A 165 -3.29 -3.70 6.51
N GLY A 166 -2.18 -3.01 6.25
CA GLY A 166 -2.02 -1.91 5.31
C GLY A 166 -1.17 -2.35 4.11
N HIS A 167 -1.01 -1.49 3.13
CA HIS A 167 -0.31 -1.62 1.86
C HIS A 167 -1.26 -1.71 0.66
N ILE A 168 -2.22 -2.63 0.67
CA ILE A 168 -3.20 -2.75 -0.40
C ILE A 168 -4.34 -1.76 -0.18
N HIS A 169 -4.61 -0.95 -1.20
CA HIS A 169 -5.61 0.14 -1.14
C HIS A 169 -7.05 -0.36 -1.29
N LYS A 170 -7.24 -1.54 -1.87
CA LYS A 170 -8.53 -2.18 -2.00
C LYS A 170 -8.88 -2.96 -0.72
N PRO A 171 -10.07 -2.74 -0.11
CA PRO A 171 -10.51 -3.57 1.01
C PRO A 171 -10.63 -5.03 0.60
N MET A 172 -9.90 -5.93 1.27
CA MET A 172 -9.93 -7.37 0.97
C MET A 172 -9.48 -8.22 2.15
N THR A 173 -9.78 -9.51 2.09
CA THR A 173 -9.29 -10.53 3.03
C THR A 173 -8.12 -11.30 2.44
N VAL A 174 -7.23 -11.80 3.31
CA VAL A 174 -6.07 -12.62 2.93
C VAL A 174 -6.30 -14.05 3.43
N GLY A 175 -6.95 -14.86 2.64
CA GLY A 175 -7.26 -16.26 2.96
C GLY A 175 -8.34 -16.43 4.03
N LYS A 176 -8.20 -15.78 5.19
CA LYS A 176 -9.15 -15.87 6.31
C LYS A 176 -9.80 -14.50 6.57
N GLU A 177 -11.05 -14.48 7.08
CA GLU A 177 -11.78 -13.25 7.43
C GLU A 177 -11.08 -12.40 8.52
N CYS A 178 -10.27 -13.02 9.36
CA CYS A 178 -9.52 -12.34 10.40
C CYS A 178 -8.21 -11.69 9.92
N TYR A 179 -7.80 -11.86 8.64
CA TYR A 179 -6.65 -11.21 8.05
C TYR A 179 -7.12 -10.25 6.96
N ARG A 180 -7.09 -8.94 7.25
CA ARG A 180 -7.79 -7.95 6.43
C ARG A 180 -6.95 -6.73 6.10
N TYR A 181 -6.95 -6.38 4.82
CA TYR A 181 -6.67 -5.03 4.37
C TYR A 181 -7.96 -4.20 4.49
N CYS A 182 -7.95 -3.13 5.26
CA CYS A 182 -9.10 -2.22 5.30
C CYS A 182 -9.16 -1.31 4.06
N GLY A 183 -8.08 -1.23 3.32
CA GLY A 183 -7.90 -0.28 2.22
C GLY A 183 -7.63 1.15 2.70
N THR A 184 -7.57 2.08 1.77
CA THR A 184 -7.43 3.50 2.06
C THR A 184 -8.76 4.11 2.48
N PRO A 185 -8.77 5.13 3.36
CA PRO A 185 -10.01 5.80 3.77
C PRO A 185 -10.67 6.59 2.64
N LEU A 186 -9.89 7.03 1.66
CA LEU A 186 -10.31 7.77 0.46
C LEU A 186 -9.64 7.14 -0.77
N ALA A 187 -10.21 7.37 -1.96
CA ALA A 187 -9.55 7.00 -3.20
C ALA A 187 -8.30 7.88 -3.40
N CYS A 188 -7.14 7.25 -3.60
CA CYS A 188 -5.85 7.91 -3.83
C CYS A 188 -5.48 7.97 -5.32
N SER A 189 -6.17 7.22 -6.17
CA SER A 189 -5.96 7.18 -7.62
C SER A 189 -7.28 7.01 -8.38
N VAL A 190 -7.23 7.23 -9.69
CA VAL A 190 -8.39 7.04 -10.59
C VAL A 190 -8.80 5.56 -10.67
N SER A 191 -7.85 4.63 -10.56
CA SER A 191 -8.12 3.19 -10.53
C SER A 191 -8.96 2.76 -9.30
N GLU A 192 -9.03 3.60 -8.27
CA GLU A 192 -9.87 3.36 -7.09
C GLU A 192 -11.28 3.96 -7.22
N ALA A 193 -11.61 4.55 -8.38
CA ALA A 193 -12.93 5.14 -8.61
C ALA A 193 -14.05 4.10 -8.41
N GLY A 194 -15.10 4.49 -7.70
CA GLY A 194 -16.24 3.62 -7.42
C GLY A 194 -16.04 2.59 -6.30
N GLN A 195 -14.83 2.46 -5.72
CA GLN A 195 -14.61 1.59 -4.57
C GLN A 195 -15.35 2.10 -3.33
N LYS A 196 -15.93 1.16 -2.58
CA LYS A 196 -16.57 1.45 -1.29
C LYS A 196 -15.50 1.48 -0.20
N LYS A 197 -15.09 2.68 0.19
CA LYS A 197 -14.12 2.89 1.26
C LYS A 197 -14.80 2.84 2.63
N GLY A 198 -14.04 2.37 3.64
CA GLY A 198 -14.57 2.21 4.99
C GLY A 198 -13.48 1.92 6.00
N ILE A 199 -13.88 1.81 7.26
CA ILE A 199 -13.04 1.30 8.36
C ILE A 199 -13.58 -0.04 8.81
N VAL A 200 -12.68 -0.92 9.22
CA VAL A 200 -13.05 -2.23 9.76
C VAL A 200 -13.18 -2.12 11.26
N MET A 201 -14.39 -2.29 11.78
CA MET A 201 -14.63 -2.47 13.19
C MET A 201 -14.46 -3.93 13.54
N VAL A 202 -13.66 -4.21 14.58
CA VAL A 202 -13.36 -5.55 15.06
C VAL A 202 -13.81 -5.68 16.50
N GLU A 203 -14.61 -6.69 16.78
CA GLU A 203 -14.98 -7.07 18.15
C GLU A 203 -14.24 -8.36 18.48
N LEU A 204 -13.28 -8.26 19.39
CA LEU A 204 -12.45 -9.37 19.85
C LEU A 204 -12.88 -9.76 21.27
N GLU A 205 -13.64 -10.84 21.38
CA GLU A 205 -14.13 -11.37 22.65
C GLU A 205 -13.10 -12.35 23.26
N GLU A 206 -13.52 -13.47 23.85
CA GLU A 206 -12.60 -14.52 24.34
C GLU A 206 -11.78 -15.12 23.19
N LYS A 207 -10.67 -15.74 23.52
CA LYS A 207 -9.76 -16.38 22.55
C LYS A 207 -10.53 -17.26 21.54
N GLY A 208 -10.28 -16.97 20.25
CA GLY A 208 -10.92 -17.67 19.14
C GLY A 208 -12.30 -17.13 18.74
N ARG A 209 -12.83 -16.11 19.41
CA ARG A 209 -14.11 -15.47 19.09
C ARG A 209 -13.91 -14.03 18.62
N LEU A 210 -14.18 -13.81 17.35
CA LEU A 210 -13.99 -12.53 16.68
C LEU A 210 -15.13 -12.26 15.71
N SER A 211 -15.56 -11.02 15.62
CA SER A 211 -16.45 -10.54 14.56
C SER A 211 -15.91 -9.27 13.93
N THR A 212 -16.21 -9.07 12.65
CA THR A 212 -15.79 -7.88 11.90
C THR A 212 -16.99 -7.27 11.17
N ARG A 213 -17.02 -5.95 11.10
CA ARG A 213 -17.96 -5.22 10.23
C ARG A 213 -17.29 -4.01 9.60
N VAL A 214 -17.67 -3.70 8.37
CA VAL A 214 -17.18 -2.50 7.68
C VAL A 214 -18.14 -1.35 7.95
N ILE A 215 -17.60 -0.23 8.44
CA ILE A 215 -18.31 1.04 8.59
C ILE A 215 -17.95 1.87 7.36
N PRO A 216 -18.92 2.16 6.45
CA PRO A 216 -18.63 2.89 5.22
C PRO A 216 -18.28 4.34 5.52
N LEU A 217 -17.26 4.85 4.84
CA LEU A 217 -16.90 6.25 4.84
C LEU A 217 -17.55 6.97 3.66
N LYS A 218 -17.97 8.21 3.90
CA LYS A 218 -18.50 9.11 2.86
C LYS A 218 -17.51 10.23 2.66
N PRO A 219 -16.74 10.23 1.55
CA PRO A 219 -15.81 11.31 1.27
C PRO A 219 -16.56 12.62 0.94
N LEU A 220 -15.95 13.74 1.23
CA LEU A 220 -16.49 15.05 0.83
C LEU A 220 -16.61 15.17 -0.70
N ARG A 221 -15.62 14.63 -1.42
CA ARG A 221 -15.58 14.49 -2.87
C ARG A 221 -15.14 13.08 -3.23
N GLN A 222 -15.81 12.49 -4.20
CA GLN A 222 -15.45 11.16 -4.73
C GLN A 222 -14.50 11.31 -5.92
N VAL A 223 -13.71 10.28 -6.19
CA VAL A 223 -13.05 10.10 -7.49
C VAL A 223 -14.03 9.36 -8.40
N ARG A 224 -14.29 9.92 -9.58
CA ARG A 224 -15.25 9.39 -10.55
C ARG A 224 -14.65 9.35 -11.94
N ILE A 225 -15.04 8.34 -12.70
CA ILE A 225 -14.84 8.29 -14.15
C ILE A 225 -16.20 8.62 -14.79
N VAL A 226 -16.20 9.56 -15.73
CA VAL A 226 -17.37 9.91 -16.55
C VAL A 226 -17.00 9.65 -18.00
N GLU A 227 -17.71 8.72 -18.62
CA GLU A 227 -17.46 8.26 -19.99
C GLU A 227 -18.64 8.62 -20.89
N GLY A 228 -18.38 9.04 -22.11
CA GLY A 228 -19.38 9.34 -23.12
C GLY A 228 -18.94 10.38 -24.14
N GLU A 229 -19.84 10.74 -25.05
CA GLU A 229 -19.65 11.86 -25.96
C GLU A 229 -19.66 13.19 -25.19
N LEU A 230 -18.92 14.20 -25.67
CA LEU A 230 -18.73 15.48 -24.99
C LEU A 230 -20.04 16.09 -24.48
N GLU A 231 -21.06 16.15 -25.34
CA GLU A 231 -22.35 16.74 -25.00
C GLU A 231 -23.13 15.98 -23.92
N GLU A 232 -22.95 14.67 -23.82
CA GLU A 232 -23.56 13.83 -22.75
C GLU A 232 -22.76 13.97 -21.43
N VAL A 233 -21.44 14.05 -21.50
CA VAL A 233 -20.56 14.25 -20.35
C VAL A 233 -20.87 15.61 -19.71
N LEU A 234 -21.04 16.67 -20.51
CA LEU A 234 -21.33 18.03 -20.03
C LEU A 234 -22.70 18.16 -19.32
N LYS A 235 -23.61 17.20 -19.52
CA LYS A 235 -24.88 17.16 -18.79
C LYS A 235 -24.77 16.67 -17.34
N GLN A 236 -23.58 16.23 -16.93
CA GLN A 236 -23.32 15.64 -15.60
C GLN A 236 -22.35 16.49 -14.74
N PRO A 237 -22.56 17.81 -14.60
CA PRO A 237 -21.63 18.65 -13.84
C PRO A 237 -21.48 18.17 -12.40
N SER A 238 -20.27 18.27 -11.84
CA SER A 238 -19.98 17.75 -10.51
C SER A 238 -18.74 18.40 -9.89
N ASP A 239 -18.77 18.63 -8.57
CA ASP A 239 -17.62 19.06 -7.77
C ASP A 239 -16.71 17.89 -7.33
N ASN A 240 -17.00 16.68 -7.75
CA ASN A 240 -16.14 15.53 -7.51
C ASN A 240 -14.81 15.63 -8.29
N PHE A 241 -13.82 14.86 -7.91
CA PHE A 241 -12.62 14.64 -8.71
C PHE A 241 -12.98 13.75 -9.90
N VAL A 242 -12.87 14.26 -11.11
CA VAL A 242 -13.39 13.58 -12.31
C VAL A 242 -12.29 13.32 -13.34
N THR A 243 -12.20 12.10 -13.81
CA THR A 243 -11.55 11.75 -15.07
C THR A 243 -12.62 11.58 -16.14
N VAL A 244 -12.48 12.28 -17.24
CA VAL A 244 -13.39 12.20 -18.38
C VAL A 244 -12.78 11.30 -19.46
N ILE A 245 -13.57 10.34 -19.96
CA ILE A 245 -13.22 9.50 -21.10
C ILE A 245 -14.17 9.85 -22.25
N LEU A 246 -13.65 10.53 -23.24
CA LEU A 246 -14.43 10.92 -24.42
C LEU A 246 -14.45 9.83 -25.48
N THR A 247 -15.65 9.51 -25.94
CA THR A 247 -15.92 8.49 -26.98
C THR A 247 -16.26 9.12 -28.34
N ASP A 248 -16.14 10.44 -28.47
CA ASP A 248 -16.42 11.16 -29.72
C ASP A 248 -15.54 10.64 -30.88
N LYS A 249 -16.20 10.32 -31.99
CA LYS A 249 -15.56 9.82 -33.23
C LYS A 249 -14.99 10.91 -34.11
N VAL A 250 -15.36 12.16 -33.86
CA VAL A 250 -14.98 13.34 -34.65
C VAL A 250 -14.03 14.22 -33.83
N ASP A 251 -13.08 14.86 -34.51
CA ASP A 251 -12.17 15.81 -33.86
C ASP A 251 -12.94 17.02 -33.32
N VAL A 252 -13.15 17.00 -32.02
CA VAL A 252 -13.70 18.15 -31.28
C VAL A 252 -12.58 19.19 -31.13
N ASN A 253 -12.95 20.47 -31.27
CA ASN A 253 -12.02 21.58 -31.05
C ASN A 253 -11.46 21.50 -29.60
N VAL A 254 -10.17 21.17 -29.50
CA VAL A 254 -9.51 20.81 -28.22
C VAL A 254 -9.61 21.93 -27.19
N PHE A 255 -9.49 23.20 -27.61
CA PHE A 255 -9.52 24.34 -26.68
C PHE A 255 -10.91 24.58 -26.11
N ASP A 256 -11.93 24.63 -26.94
CA ASP A 256 -13.32 24.81 -26.51
C ASP A 256 -13.78 23.66 -25.60
N MET A 257 -13.42 22.42 -25.96
CA MET A 257 -13.69 21.21 -25.17
C MET A 257 -13.11 21.29 -23.76
N GLN A 258 -11.84 21.66 -23.62
CA GLN A 258 -11.17 21.73 -22.33
C GLN A 258 -11.80 22.76 -21.41
N ASP A 259 -12.12 23.95 -21.94
CA ASP A 259 -12.73 25.01 -21.15
C ASP A 259 -14.15 24.65 -20.70
N ARG A 260 -14.95 24.03 -21.56
CA ARG A 260 -16.27 23.53 -21.24
C ARG A 260 -16.24 22.45 -20.17
N LEU A 261 -15.30 21.50 -20.27
CA LEU A 261 -15.13 20.42 -19.29
C LEU A 261 -14.65 20.98 -17.93
N ARG A 262 -13.71 21.92 -17.90
CA ARG A 262 -13.26 22.56 -16.65
C ARG A 262 -14.37 23.38 -15.99
N HIS A 263 -15.27 23.95 -16.77
CA HIS A 263 -16.42 24.64 -16.23
C HIS A 263 -17.44 23.69 -15.62
N ALA A 264 -17.69 22.54 -16.27
CA ALA A 264 -18.60 21.51 -15.77
C ALA A 264 -18.01 20.70 -14.58
N PHE A 265 -16.69 20.54 -14.56
CA PHE A 265 -15.95 19.78 -13.55
C PHE A 265 -14.79 20.61 -12.97
N PRO A 266 -15.03 21.44 -11.95
CA PRO A 266 -13.98 22.29 -11.36
C PRO A 266 -12.77 21.51 -10.84
N ASN A 267 -12.96 20.25 -10.45
CA ASN A 267 -11.91 19.33 -10.00
C ASN A 267 -11.61 18.25 -11.06
N LEU A 268 -11.56 18.66 -12.33
CA LEU A 268 -11.16 17.77 -13.43
C LEU A 268 -9.70 17.31 -13.25
N LEU A 269 -9.48 16.00 -13.19
CA LEU A 269 -8.15 15.39 -13.06
C LEU A 269 -7.51 15.18 -14.42
N GLU A 270 -8.25 14.55 -15.35
CA GLU A 270 -7.71 14.11 -16.63
C GLU A 270 -8.81 14.03 -17.69
N ILE A 271 -8.43 14.25 -18.95
CA ILE A 271 -9.27 13.99 -20.13
C ILE A 271 -8.57 12.92 -20.97
N ARG A 272 -9.23 11.79 -21.13
CA ARG A 272 -8.80 10.69 -22.02
C ARG A 272 -9.70 10.63 -23.24
N ARG A 273 -9.15 10.23 -24.39
CA ARG A 273 -9.93 9.91 -25.59
C ARG A 273 -9.82 8.42 -25.88
N GLU A 274 -10.93 7.74 -26.03
CA GLU A 274 -10.95 6.29 -26.26
C GLU A 274 -10.14 5.86 -27.46
N THR A 275 -10.19 6.64 -28.55
CA THR A 275 -9.45 6.36 -29.79
C THR A 275 -7.92 6.41 -29.62
N LEU A 276 -7.42 7.37 -28.83
CA LEU A 276 -5.99 7.49 -28.51
C LEU A 276 -5.56 6.45 -27.48
N TYR A 277 -6.45 6.14 -26.55
CA TYR A 277 -6.19 5.15 -25.50
C TYR A 277 -6.08 3.73 -26.06
N LYS A 278 -6.98 3.33 -26.98
CA LYS A 278 -6.86 2.04 -27.66
C LYS A 278 -5.58 1.91 -28.48
N ALA A 279 -5.19 2.98 -29.18
CA ALA A 279 -3.93 2.98 -29.93
C ALA A 279 -2.70 2.90 -29.01
N ASN A 280 -2.70 3.63 -27.89
CA ASN A 280 -1.63 3.57 -26.89
C ASN A 280 -1.63 2.23 -26.13
N TYR A 281 -2.80 1.70 -25.76
CA TYR A 281 -2.93 0.40 -25.10
C TYR A 281 -2.48 -0.76 -26.01
N GLU A 282 -2.80 -0.70 -27.29
CA GLU A 282 -2.25 -1.67 -28.26
C GLU A 282 -0.73 -1.50 -28.42
N MET A 283 -0.21 -0.27 -28.42
CA MET A 283 1.24 -0.02 -28.41
C MET A 283 1.90 -0.43 -27.08
N GLU A 284 1.25 -0.21 -25.93
CA GLU A 284 1.73 -0.68 -24.63
C GLU A 284 1.61 -2.21 -24.50
N LYS A 285 0.58 -2.81 -25.05
CA LYS A 285 0.44 -4.27 -25.11
C LYS A 285 1.53 -4.89 -26.01
N PHE A 286 1.85 -4.25 -27.12
CA PHE A 286 3.04 -4.61 -27.94
C PHE A 286 4.36 -4.36 -27.20
N ARG A 287 4.42 -3.40 -26.27
CA ARG A 287 5.59 -3.18 -25.39
C ARG A 287 5.65 -4.15 -24.23
N HIS A 288 4.50 -4.56 -23.64
CA HIS A 288 4.43 -5.55 -22.57
C HIS A 288 4.62 -7.00 -23.06
N GLU A 289 4.33 -7.30 -24.32
CA GLU A 289 4.70 -8.59 -24.94
C GLU A 289 6.20 -8.69 -25.25
N ALA A 290 6.90 -7.54 -25.26
CA ALA A 290 8.35 -7.48 -25.08
C ALA A 290 8.60 -6.94 -23.65
N GLU A 291 8.75 -7.82 -22.66
CA GLU A 291 9.38 -7.49 -21.37
C GLU A 291 10.84 -7.07 -21.64
N LEU A 292 11.01 -5.86 -22.13
CA LEU A 292 12.31 -5.24 -22.22
C LEU A 292 12.61 -4.66 -20.83
N ASP A 293 13.36 -5.41 -20.03
CA ASP A 293 14.00 -4.86 -18.84
C ASP A 293 14.89 -3.65 -19.22
N ALA A 294 15.25 -2.83 -18.26
CA ALA A 294 16.05 -1.63 -18.50
C ALA A 294 17.34 -1.94 -19.28
N PHE A 295 17.92 -3.11 -19.06
CA PHE A 295 19.11 -3.58 -19.75
C PHE A 295 18.83 -3.87 -21.24
N SER A 296 17.74 -4.57 -21.52
CA SER A 296 17.33 -4.90 -22.89
C SER A 296 16.97 -3.64 -23.70
N LEU A 297 16.29 -2.66 -23.07
CA LEU A 297 16.01 -1.35 -23.68
C LEU A 297 17.29 -0.57 -24.00
N CYS A 298 18.25 -0.54 -23.10
CA CYS A 298 19.53 0.10 -23.31
C CYS A 298 20.33 -0.60 -24.42
N CYS A 299 20.32 -1.95 -24.47
CA CYS A 299 20.97 -2.71 -25.53
C CYS A 299 20.37 -2.41 -26.91
N GLU A 300 19.05 -2.28 -27.01
CA GLU A 300 18.37 -1.93 -28.27
C GLU A 300 18.71 -0.50 -28.73
N PHE A 301 18.79 0.44 -27.78
CA PHE A 301 19.13 1.83 -28.06
C PHE A 301 20.59 2.03 -28.48
N ILE A 302 21.54 1.35 -27.80
CA ILE A 302 22.99 1.48 -28.05
C ILE A 302 23.39 0.69 -29.30
N GLY A 303 22.70 -0.41 -29.62
CA GLY A 303 23.00 -1.28 -30.75
C GLY A 303 24.07 -2.33 -30.43
N GLU A 304 25.03 -2.55 -31.38
CA GLU A 304 26.07 -3.57 -31.20
C GLU A 304 27.02 -3.22 -30.03
N MET A 305 27.06 -4.07 -29.01
CA MET A 305 27.96 -3.98 -27.86
C MET A 305 28.73 -5.29 -27.69
N ASN A 306 30.00 -5.18 -27.28
CA ASN A 306 30.80 -6.32 -26.89
C ASN A 306 30.46 -6.80 -25.46
N GLU A 307 31.05 -7.92 -24.99
CA GLU A 307 30.74 -8.49 -23.68
C GLU A 307 31.15 -7.56 -22.52
N GLU A 308 32.29 -6.87 -22.60
CA GLU A 308 32.77 -5.95 -21.57
C GLU A 308 31.83 -4.73 -21.44
N GLU A 309 31.35 -4.19 -22.56
CA GLU A 309 30.40 -3.08 -22.59
C GLU A 309 29.05 -3.47 -21.99
N ARG A 310 28.59 -4.71 -22.22
CA ARG A 310 27.37 -5.25 -21.61
C ARG A 310 27.48 -5.42 -20.10
N GLU A 311 28.65 -5.85 -19.61
CA GLU A 311 28.87 -5.94 -18.16
C GLU A 311 28.89 -4.57 -17.48
N ILE A 312 29.57 -3.60 -18.10
CA ILE A 312 29.57 -2.21 -17.61
C ILE A 312 28.15 -1.64 -17.57
N LEU A 313 27.37 -1.89 -18.61
CA LEU A 313 25.97 -1.43 -18.66
C LEU A 313 25.13 -2.02 -17.54
N LYS A 314 25.29 -3.31 -17.23
CA LYS A 314 24.61 -3.97 -16.09
C LYS A 314 25.01 -3.34 -14.76
N GLU A 315 26.28 -3.08 -14.55
CA GLU A 315 26.78 -2.44 -13.32
C GLU A 315 26.21 -1.02 -13.16
N VAL A 316 26.13 -0.26 -14.25
CA VAL A 316 25.55 1.10 -14.24
C VAL A 316 24.06 1.08 -13.93
N ILE A 317 23.30 0.17 -14.53
CA ILE A 317 21.86 0.04 -14.28
C ILE A 317 21.60 -0.34 -12.82
N ASN A 318 22.28 -1.36 -12.31
CA ASN A 318 22.16 -1.77 -10.91
C ASN A 318 22.49 -0.63 -9.94
N LYS A 319 23.52 0.16 -10.24
CA LYS A 319 23.92 1.30 -9.41
C LYS A 319 22.91 2.45 -9.43
N VAL A 320 22.29 2.72 -10.58
CA VAL A 320 21.24 3.72 -10.72
C VAL A 320 19.97 3.27 -10.00
N GLU A 321 19.63 2.00 -10.06
CA GLU A 321 18.50 1.42 -9.32
C GLU A 321 18.73 1.49 -7.80
N GLU A 322 19.94 1.20 -7.33
CA GLU A 322 20.32 1.36 -5.91
C GLU A 322 20.26 2.82 -5.43
N GLU A 323 20.70 3.78 -6.26
CA GLU A 323 20.69 5.22 -5.92
C GLU A 323 19.27 5.84 -6.03
N SER A 324 18.40 5.32 -6.85
CA SER A 324 17.00 5.77 -6.96
C SER A 324 16.12 5.31 -5.80
N GLU A 325 16.60 4.37 -4.98
CA GLU A 325 15.92 3.87 -3.79
C GLU A 325 16.31 4.61 -2.48
N LEU A 326 17.19 5.63 -2.56
CA LEU A 326 17.60 6.49 -1.44
C LEU A 326 16.83 7.82 -1.45
#